data_e2d21569bad6b2b569fad8aea8f5a166
#
_entry.id   e2d21569bad6b2b569fad8aea8f5a166
#
_cell.length_a   1.000
_cell.length_b   1.000
_cell.length_c   1.000
_cell.angle_alpha   90.00
_cell.angle_beta   90.00
_cell.angle_gamma   90.00
#
_symmetry.space_group_name_H-M   'P 1'
#
loop_
_entity.id
_entity.type
_entity.pdbx_description
1 polymer ?
#
loop_
_entity_poly.entity_id
_entity_poly.type
_entity_poly.pdbx_seq_one_letter_code
_entity_poly.pdbx_strand_id
1 'polypeptide(L)'
;MTPEGWINVDGSWNARLAKHPLIRRTLAKVGLLSADHLSVPWNPNVFIHDIRKPLPFPDESATAVYASHVLEHLYMEEGQQLIQEAFRVLADGGVLRVVVPDLGEIVQEYINHQTPGQASQESDLRPADQFNQRLLMRWPSPSTTKLPYRIYAAWQDFHSHKWMYDVDSLTHLLLRTGFTEVGRRSNRESRIEGIASVEDPSRILNGAGICVEGVRPKRK
;
A
#
# COMPACT_ATOMS: atom_id res chain seq x y z
N MET A 1 -1.46 -7.86 15.53
CA MET A 1 -1.40 -9.34 15.26
C MET A 1 -2.20 -9.61 14.00
N THR A 2 -1.76 -10.57 13.17
CA THR A 2 -2.58 -11.00 12.03
C THR A 2 -3.76 -11.80 12.57
N PRO A 3 -5.02 -11.45 12.25
CA PRO A 3 -6.19 -12.18 12.71
C PRO A 3 -6.19 -13.61 12.17
N GLU A 4 -6.95 -14.50 12.85
CA GLU A 4 -7.12 -15.87 12.41
C GLU A 4 -7.73 -15.92 11.00
N GLY A 5 -7.27 -16.86 10.19
CA GLY A 5 -7.70 -17.01 8.79
C GLY A 5 -6.98 -16.08 7.79
N TRP A 6 -6.18 -15.12 8.24
CA TRP A 6 -5.42 -14.22 7.38
C TRP A 6 -3.94 -14.58 7.32
N ILE A 7 -3.36 -14.46 6.13
CA ILE A 7 -1.91 -14.56 5.91
C ILE A 7 -1.42 -13.16 5.50
N ASN A 8 -0.57 -12.56 6.34
CA ASN A 8 0.07 -11.29 6.01
C ASN A 8 1.34 -11.56 5.18
N VAL A 9 1.37 -11.00 3.97
CA VAL A 9 2.49 -11.17 3.01
C VAL A 9 3.25 -9.86 2.91
N ASP A 10 4.56 -9.89 3.14
CA ASP A 10 5.44 -8.72 3.01
C ASP A 10 6.86 -9.16 2.61
N GLY A 11 7.38 -8.59 1.55
CA GLY A 11 8.73 -8.86 1.03
C GLY A 11 9.79 -7.86 1.50
N SER A 12 9.43 -6.85 2.29
CA SER A 12 10.33 -5.78 2.71
C SER A 12 11.48 -6.28 3.59
N TRP A 13 12.58 -5.52 3.59
CA TRP A 13 13.69 -5.76 4.50
C TRP A 13 13.27 -5.61 5.96
N ASN A 14 12.35 -4.71 6.26
CA ASN A 14 11.83 -4.51 7.60
C ASN A 14 11.10 -5.77 8.11
N ALA A 15 10.27 -6.39 7.28
CA ALA A 15 9.62 -7.65 7.60
C ALA A 15 10.65 -8.79 7.80
N ARG A 16 11.70 -8.84 6.96
CA ARG A 16 12.79 -9.82 7.11
C ARG A 16 13.56 -9.63 8.42
N LEU A 17 13.94 -8.38 8.73
CA LEU A 17 14.65 -8.03 9.97
C LEU A 17 13.80 -8.26 11.22
N ALA A 18 12.48 -8.15 11.11
CA ALA A 18 11.56 -8.42 12.22
C ALA A 18 11.66 -9.87 12.71
N LYS A 19 12.00 -10.82 11.82
CA LYS A 19 12.23 -12.23 12.19
C LYS A 19 13.55 -12.46 12.91
N HIS A 20 14.47 -11.47 12.94
CA HIS A 20 15.79 -11.56 13.54
C HIS A 20 16.03 -10.43 14.56
N PRO A 21 15.36 -10.46 15.73
CA PRO A 21 15.36 -9.34 16.66
C PRO A 21 16.76 -8.97 17.18
N LEU A 22 17.68 -9.94 17.30
CA LEU A 22 19.06 -9.67 17.71
C LEU A 22 19.81 -8.87 16.64
N ILE A 23 19.70 -9.26 15.38
CA ILE A 23 20.29 -8.54 14.24
C ILE A 23 19.74 -7.12 14.17
N ARG A 24 18.42 -6.96 14.28
CA ARG A 24 17.74 -5.67 14.28
C ARG A 24 18.28 -4.74 15.36
N ARG A 25 18.44 -5.25 16.61
CA ARG A 25 19.00 -4.48 17.73
C ARG A 25 20.46 -4.10 17.50
N THR A 26 21.27 -5.00 16.94
CA THR A 26 22.68 -4.74 16.64
C THR A 26 22.82 -3.65 15.56
N LEU A 27 22.04 -3.75 14.47
CA LEU A 27 22.04 -2.74 13.40
C LEU A 27 21.61 -1.36 13.90
N ALA A 28 20.66 -1.30 14.83
CA ALA A 28 20.28 -0.07 15.48
C ALA A 28 21.39 0.52 16.37
N LYS A 29 22.06 -0.33 17.17
CA LYS A 29 23.19 0.12 18.02
C LYS A 29 24.35 0.70 17.22
N VAL A 30 24.63 0.16 16.04
CA VAL A 30 25.71 0.69 15.16
C VAL A 30 25.21 1.83 14.25
N GLY A 31 23.99 2.30 14.44
CA GLY A 31 23.43 3.44 13.69
C GLY A 31 23.09 3.16 12.23
N LEU A 32 22.92 1.88 11.87
CA LEU A 32 22.49 1.44 10.54
C LEU A 32 20.95 1.37 10.40
N LEU A 33 20.23 1.41 11.53
CA LEU A 33 18.76 1.56 11.55
C LEU A 33 18.39 2.78 12.39
N SER A 34 17.40 3.56 11.93
CA SER A 34 16.87 4.68 12.73
C SER A 34 16.01 4.15 13.89
N ALA A 35 15.85 4.98 14.94
CA ALA A 35 15.00 4.65 16.08
C ALA A 35 13.53 4.41 15.66
N ASP A 36 13.06 5.13 14.64
CA ASP A 36 11.70 4.99 14.08
C ASP A 36 11.44 3.59 13.53
N HIS A 37 12.43 2.96 12.90
CA HIS A 37 12.32 1.56 12.42
C HIS A 37 12.20 0.55 13.57
N LEU A 38 12.67 0.91 14.79
CA LEU A 38 12.53 0.05 15.97
C LEU A 38 11.16 0.18 16.63
N SER A 39 10.53 1.34 16.52
CA SER A 39 9.24 1.65 17.16
C SER A 39 8.07 0.93 16.49
N VAL A 40 8.20 0.55 15.20
CA VAL A 40 7.14 -0.15 14.48
C VAL A 40 7.02 -1.60 14.98
N PRO A 41 5.87 -1.98 15.57
CA PRO A 41 5.62 -3.36 16.01
C PRO A 41 5.38 -4.26 14.79
N TRP A 42 6.40 -5.01 14.39
CA TRP A 42 6.27 -5.99 13.31
C TRP A 42 5.73 -7.31 13.84
N ASN A 43 4.75 -7.86 13.13
CA ASN A 43 4.25 -9.20 13.43
C ASN A 43 5.29 -10.25 12.99
N PRO A 44 5.78 -11.13 13.89
CA PRO A 44 6.73 -12.17 13.52
C PRO A 44 6.16 -13.24 12.57
N ASN A 45 4.84 -13.35 12.49
CA ASN A 45 4.13 -14.33 11.65
C ASN A 45 3.91 -13.85 10.19
N VAL A 46 4.61 -12.79 9.75
CA VAL A 46 4.56 -12.34 8.35
C VAL A 46 5.16 -13.42 7.45
N PHE A 47 4.44 -13.74 6.38
CA PHE A 47 4.95 -14.57 5.29
C PHE A 47 5.86 -13.71 4.39
N ILE A 48 7.16 -14.02 4.36
CA ILE A 48 8.14 -13.24 3.60
C ILE A 48 8.08 -13.65 2.13
N HIS A 49 7.56 -12.77 1.27
CA HIS A 49 7.51 -12.98 -0.17
C HIS A 49 7.58 -11.66 -0.93
N ASP A 50 8.26 -11.66 -2.07
CA ASP A 50 8.30 -10.53 -3.00
C ASP A 50 7.04 -10.56 -3.87
N ILE A 51 6.10 -9.66 -3.61
CA ILE A 51 4.79 -9.59 -4.27
C ILE A 51 4.86 -9.24 -5.77
N ARG A 52 6.03 -8.87 -6.30
CA ARG A 52 6.30 -8.70 -7.73
C ARG A 52 6.50 -10.04 -8.45
N LYS A 53 6.61 -11.12 -7.69
CA LYS A 53 6.70 -12.50 -8.19
C LYS A 53 5.36 -13.19 -8.01
N PRO A 54 5.11 -14.29 -8.76
CA PRO A 54 3.90 -15.08 -8.58
C PRO A 54 3.67 -15.43 -7.11
N LEU A 55 2.44 -15.24 -6.62
CA LEU A 55 2.12 -15.53 -5.24
C LEU A 55 2.23 -17.04 -4.96
N PRO A 56 2.86 -17.44 -3.84
CA PRO A 56 3.14 -18.85 -3.53
C PRO A 56 1.91 -19.56 -2.94
N PHE A 57 0.75 -19.27 -3.50
CA PHE A 57 -0.51 -19.88 -3.13
C PHE A 57 -1.12 -20.57 -4.35
N PRO A 58 -1.80 -21.71 -4.17
CA PRO A 58 -2.50 -22.40 -5.26
C PRO A 58 -3.58 -21.52 -5.89
N ASP A 59 -3.97 -21.85 -7.11
CA ASP A 59 -5.13 -21.26 -7.75
C ASP A 59 -6.37 -21.51 -6.87
N GLU A 60 -7.26 -20.51 -6.81
CA GLU A 60 -8.57 -20.65 -6.16
C GLU A 60 -8.51 -21.04 -4.67
N SER A 61 -7.41 -20.70 -3.98
CA SER A 61 -7.16 -21.08 -2.58
C SER A 61 -7.56 -20.04 -1.56
N ALA A 62 -7.90 -18.82 -1.98
CA ALA A 62 -8.24 -17.70 -1.09
C ALA A 62 -9.67 -17.23 -1.33
N THR A 63 -10.41 -16.91 -0.27
CA THR A 63 -11.74 -16.28 -0.36
C THR A 63 -11.66 -14.76 -0.42
N ALA A 64 -10.56 -14.19 0.05
CA ALA A 64 -10.33 -12.74 0.04
C ALA A 64 -8.85 -12.42 -0.17
N VAL A 65 -8.59 -11.32 -0.89
CA VAL A 65 -7.28 -10.67 -0.97
C VAL A 65 -7.46 -9.20 -0.60
N TYR A 66 -6.64 -8.71 0.34
CA TYR A 66 -6.65 -7.33 0.78
C TYR A 66 -5.28 -6.70 0.55
N ALA A 67 -5.22 -5.69 -0.31
CA ALA A 67 -4.02 -4.92 -0.61
C ALA A 67 -4.23 -3.47 -0.18
N SER A 68 -3.51 -3.04 0.85
CA SER A 68 -3.63 -1.69 1.42
C SER A 68 -2.30 -0.97 1.37
N HIS A 69 -2.26 0.11 0.60
CA HIS A 69 -1.05 0.90 0.38
C HIS A 69 0.13 0.05 -0.10
N VAL A 70 -0.10 -0.66 -1.20
CA VAL A 70 0.85 -1.57 -1.83
C VAL A 70 1.04 -1.24 -3.31
N LEU A 71 -0.06 -1.07 -4.07
CA LEU A 71 -0.01 -0.91 -5.52
C LEU A 71 0.75 0.35 -5.93
N GLU A 72 0.63 1.43 -5.19
CA GLU A 72 1.32 2.70 -5.46
C GLU A 72 2.85 2.59 -5.38
N HIS A 73 3.36 1.59 -4.67
CA HIS A 73 4.80 1.31 -4.55
C HIS A 73 5.34 0.41 -5.67
N LEU A 74 4.49 -0.04 -6.58
CA LEU A 74 4.83 -0.87 -7.72
C LEU A 74 4.85 -0.04 -9.01
N TYR A 75 5.67 -0.44 -9.98
CA TYR A 75 5.50 0.07 -11.34
C TYR A 75 4.16 -0.43 -11.91
N MET A 76 3.64 0.27 -12.91
CA MET A 76 2.32 -0.02 -13.48
C MET A 76 2.18 -1.50 -13.88
N GLU A 77 3.19 -2.06 -14.53
CA GLU A 77 3.20 -3.45 -14.98
C GLU A 77 3.26 -4.44 -13.82
N GLU A 78 4.04 -4.13 -12.78
CA GLU A 78 4.11 -4.94 -11.55
C GLU A 78 2.77 -4.92 -10.80
N GLY A 79 2.11 -3.75 -10.74
CA GLY A 79 0.77 -3.62 -10.17
C GLY A 79 -0.27 -4.45 -10.93
N GLN A 80 -0.23 -4.42 -12.27
CA GLN A 80 -1.10 -5.26 -13.12
C GLN A 80 -0.86 -6.75 -12.86
N GLN A 81 0.40 -7.18 -12.76
CA GLN A 81 0.75 -8.57 -12.44
C GLN A 81 0.25 -8.99 -11.06
N LEU A 82 0.37 -8.13 -10.04
CA LEU A 82 -0.16 -8.42 -8.71
C LEU A 82 -1.69 -8.60 -8.72
N ILE A 83 -2.41 -7.77 -9.47
CA ILE A 83 -3.87 -7.90 -9.61
C ILE A 83 -4.25 -9.20 -10.34
N GLN A 84 -3.48 -9.61 -11.36
CA GLN A 84 -3.66 -10.89 -12.05
C GLN A 84 -3.40 -12.07 -11.11
N GLU A 85 -2.36 -12.01 -10.29
CA GLU A 85 -2.08 -13.02 -9.27
C GLU A 85 -3.15 -13.09 -8.19
N ALA A 86 -3.66 -11.94 -7.74
CA ALA A 86 -4.82 -11.88 -6.83
C ALA A 86 -6.04 -12.56 -7.45
N PHE A 87 -6.30 -12.32 -8.74
CA PHE A 87 -7.38 -12.99 -9.46
C PHE A 87 -7.16 -14.52 -9.53
N ARG A 88 -5.95 -14.97 -9.79
CA ARG A 88 -5.60 -16.39 -9.87
C ARG A 88 -5.84 -17.13 -8.56
N VAL A 89 -5.38 -16.53 -7.43
CA VAL A 89 -5.46 -17.19 -6.12
C VAL A 89 -6.84 -17.12 -5.47
N LEU A 90 -7.68 -16.17 -5.87
CA LEU A 90 -9.04 -16.07 -5.36
C LEU A 90 -9.90 -17.23 -5.86
N ALA A 91 -10.70 -17.82 -4.98
CA ALA A 91 -11.74 -18.77 -5.34
C ALA A 91 -12.92 -18.09 -6.07
N ASP A 92 -13.75 -18.86 -6.70
CA ASP A 92 -14.99 -18.38 -7.32
C ASP A 92 -15.88 -17.65 -6.30
N GLY A 93 -16.26 -16.42 -6.60
CA GLY A 93 -16.95 -15.51 -5.69
C GLY A 93 -16.06 -14.82 -4.67
N GLY A 94 -14.76 -15.09 -4.68
CA GLY A 94 -13.78 -14.43 -3.82
C GLY A 94 -13.64 -12.94 -4.14
N VAL A 95 -13.22 -12.15 -3.16
CA VAL A 95 -13.22 -10.69 -3.22
C VAL A 95 -11.79 -10.16 -3.15
N LEU A 96 -11.43 -9.31 -4.11
CA LEU A 96 -10.26 -8.44 -4.02
C LEU A 96 -10.69 -7.08 -3.49
N ARG A 97 -10.01 -6.61 -2.45
CA ARG A 97 -10.14 -5.23 -1.92
C ARG A 97 -8.80 -4.52 -2.01
N VAL A 98 -8.78 -3.38 -2.68
CA VAL A 98 -7.58 -2.55 -2.88
C VAL A 98 -7.80 -1.19 -2.26
N VAL A 99 -6.85 -0.75 -1.45
CA VAL A 99 -6.79 0.60 -0.88
C VAL A 99 -5.50 1.27 -1.33
N VAL A 100 -5.61 2.45 -1.93
CA VAL A 100 -4.48 3.27 -2.40
C VAL A 100 -4.78 4.75 -2.16
N PRO A 101 -3.76 5.63 -2.11
CA PRO A 101 -3.98 7.08 -2.08
C PRO A 101 -4.80 7.54 -3.28
N ASP A 102 -5.70 8.50 -3.07
CA ASP A 102 -6.57 9.05 -4.13
C ASP A 102 -5.85 10.16 -4.90
N LEU A 103 -5.40 9.86 -6.11
CA LEU A 103 -4.78 10.86 -6.99
C LEU A 103 -5.76 12.01 -7.30
N GLY A 104 -7.04 11.70 -7.51
CA GLY A 104 -8.06 12.71 -7.82
C GLY A 104 -8.22 13.73 -6.69
N GLU A 105 -8.25 13.26 -5.44
CA GLU A 105 -8.34 14.14 -4.28
C GLU A 105 -7.08 14.99 -4.11
N ILE A 106 -5.89 14.40 -4.26
CA ILE A 106 -4.60 15.11 -4.19
C ILE A 106 -4.54 16.24 -5.24
N VAL A 107 -4.99 15.97 -6.47
CA VAL A 107 -5.06 16.98 -7.52
C VAL A 107 -6.08 18.09 -7.18
N GLN A 108 -7.24 17.71 -6.65
CA GLN A 108 -8.27 18.69 -6.27
C GLN A 108 -7.81 19.59 -5.12
N GLU A 109 -7.11 19.03 -4.12
CA GLU A 109 -6.46 19.82 -3.05
C GLU A 109 -5.50 20.84 -3.64
N TYR A 110 -4.63 20.44 -4.56
CA TYR A 110 -3.68 21.34 -5.22
C TYR A 110 -4.37 22.49 -5.97
N ILE A 111 -5.42 22.19 -6.75
CA ILE A 111 -6.19 23.21 -7.47
C ILE A 111 -6.86 24.19 -6.51
N ASN A 112 -7.47 23.68 -5.44
CA ASN A 112 -8.15 24.51 -4.43
C ASN A 112 -7.16 25.44 -3.71
N HIS A 113 -5.95 24.98 -3.39
CA HIS A 113 -4.94 25.81 -2.75
C HIS A 113 -4.34 26.89 -3.67
N GLN A 114 -4.48 26.78 -4.98
CA GLN A 114 -4.08 27.83 -5.92
C GLN A 114 -5.10 28.96 -6.03
N THR A 115 -6.33 28.77 -5.55
CA THR A 115 -7.39 29.80 -5.61
C THR A 115 -7.11 30.87 -4.58
N PRO A 116 -7.00 32.18 -4.94
CA PRO A 116 -6.78 33.25 -3.99
C PRO A 116 -7.88 33.28 -2.92
N GLY A 117 -7.49 33.26 -1.64
CA GLY A 117 -8.41 33.28 -0.50
C GLY A 117 -8.70 31.92 0.15
N GLN A 118 -8.24 30.79 -0.43
CA GLN A 118 -8.41 29.46 0.16
C GLN A 118 -7.09 28.85 0.69
N ALA A 119 -5.97 29.57 0.58
CA ALA A 119 -4.71 29.09 1.15
C ALA A 119 -4.86 28.94 2.67
N SER A 120 -4.74 27.73 3.18
CA SER A 120 -4.68 27.47 4.62
C SER A 120 -3.46 28.20 5.19
N GLN A 121 -3.67 29.10 6.13
CA GLN A 121 -2.60 29.87 6.81
C GLN A 121 -1.70 29.00 7.72
N GLU A 122 -1.95 27.68 7.79
CA GLU A 122 -1.28 26.79 8.74
C GLU A 122 0.00 26.12 8.21
N SER A 123 0.34 26.29 6.93
CA SER A 123 1.52 25.64 6.36
C SER A 123 2.47 26.63 5.74
N ASP A 124 3.75 26.60 6.15
CA ASP A 124 4.85 27.38 5.52
C ASP A 124 5.17 26.90 4.10
N LEU A 125 4.61 25.78 3.66
CA LEU A 125 4.86 25.17 2.36
C LEU A 125 3.96 25.75 1.28
N ARG A 126 4.54 25.99 0.10
CA ARG A 126 3.78 26.39 -1.09
C ARG A 126 2.91 25.24 -1.60
N PRO A 127 1.80 25.53 -2.30
CA PRO A 127 0.90 24.48 -2.82
C PRO A 127 1.62 23.39 -3.62
N ALA A 128 2.60 23.75 -4.45
CA ALA A 128 3.39 22.78 -5.22
C ALA A 128 4.25 21.86 -4.32
N ASP A 129 4.79 22.39 -3.22
CA ASP A 129 5.59 21.58 -2.30
C ASP A 129 4.71 20.62 -1.51
N GLN A 130 3.52 21.07 -1.09
CA GLN A 130 2.51 20.23 -0.45
C GLN A 130 2.06 19.10 -1.40
N PHE A 131 1.78 19.43 -2.66
CA PHE A 131 1.42 18.46 -3.69
C PHE A 131 2.50 17.40 -3.88
N ASN A 132 3.77 17.81 -4.02
CA ASN A 132 4.90 16.87 -4.15
C ASN A 132 5.05 15.98 -2.92
N GLN A 133 4.82 16.51 -1.71
CA GLN A 133 4.84 15.70 -0.49
C GLN A 133 3.70 14.68 -0.45
N ARG A 134 2.50 15.08 -0.88
CA ARG A 134 1.32 14.19 -0.93
C ARG A 134 1.50 13.07 -1.95
N LEU A 135 2.13 13.35 -3.09
CA LEU A 135 2.40 12.34 -4.12
C LEU A 135 3.41 11.28 -3.66
N LEU A 136 4.31 11.61 -2.71
CA LEU A 136 5.38 10.72 -2.23
C LEU A 136 6.18 10.01 -3.32
N MET A 137 6.24 10.59 -4.53
CA MET A 137 7.03 10.04 -5.64
C MET A 137 8.53 10.07 -5.36
N ARG A 138 8.94 10.88 -4.40
CA ARG A 138 10.31 10.92 -3.89
C ARG A 138 10.27 10.97 -2.37
N TRP A 139 10.94 10.02 -1.74
CA TRP A 139 11.10 10.03 -0.29
C TRP A 139 11.87 11.28 0.15
N PRO A 140 11.47 11.95 1.25
CA PRO A 140 12.23 13.06 1.81
C PRO A 140 13.69 12.64 2.03
N SER A 141 14.63 13.54 1.74
CA SER A 141 16.05 13.28 1.97
C SER A 141 16.28 12.81 3.40
N PRO A 142 16.99 11.69 3.60
CA PRO A 142 17.25 11.19 4.94
C PRO A 142 17.99 12.26 5.75
N SER A 143 17.54 12.48 6.98
CA SER A 143 18.15 13.44 7.90
C SER A 143 19.59 13.09 8.30
N THR A 144 20.04 11.88 7.98
CA THR A 144 21.41 11.43 8.26
C THR A 144 22.31 11.55 7.03
N THR A 145 23.48 12.15 7.21
CA THR A 145 24.52 12.31 6.20
C THR A 145 25.42 11.09 6.05
N LYS A 146 25.23 10.04 6.87
CA LYS A 146 26.10 8.85 6.84
C LYS A 146 25.96 8.10 5.51
N LEU A 147 27.06 7.96 4.79
CA LEU A 147 27.13 7.34 3.46
C LEU A 147 26.51 5.94 3.39
N PRO A 148 26.74 5.02 4.36
CA PRO A 148 26.12 3.68 4.33
C PRO A 148 24.59 3.74 4.35
N TYR A 149 24.01 4.65 5.13
CA TYR A 149 22.56 4.84 5.18
C TYR A 149 22.01 5.41 3.87
N ARG A 150 22.74 6.34 3.22
CA ARG A 150 22.33 6.90 1.92
C ARG A 150 22.32 5.83 0.83
N ILE A 151 23.32 4.95 0.82
CA ILE A 151 23.37 3.81 -0.12
C ILE A 151 22.23 2.84 0.17
N TYR A 152 21.98 2.53 1.42
CA TYR A 152 20.85 1.69 1.85
C TYR A 152 19.51 2.31 1.48
N ALA A 153 19.30 3.61 1.73
CA ALA A 153 18.07 4.31 1.38
C ALA A 153 17.86 4.40 -0.14
N ALA A 154 18.92 4.60 -0.92
CA ALA A 154 18.85 4.60 -2.38
C ALA A 154 18.55 3.20 -2.96
N TRP A 155 18.96 2.14 -2.26
CA TRP A 155 18.67 0.76 -2.63
C TRP A 155 17.26 0.31 -2.21
N GLN A 156 16.67 1.03 -1.24
CA GLN A 156 15.32 0.79 -0.71
C GLN A 156 14.27 1.75 -1.27
N ASP A 157 14.23 1.94 -2.56
CA ASP A 157 13.21 2.77 -3.25
C ASP A 157 11.78 2.16 -3.20
N PHE A 158 11.52 1.33 -2.18
CA PHE A 158 10.20 0.73 -1.93
C PHE A 158 9.21 1.68 -1.24
N HIS A 159 9.68 2.82 -0.75
CA HIS A 159 8.84 3.76 0.00
C HIS A 159 8.31 4.90 -0.86
N SER A 160 8.84 5.12 -2.05
CA SER A 160 8.30 6.11 -2.98
C SER A 160 7.14 5.53 -3.77
N HIS A 161 6.14 6.38 -4.04
CA HIS A 161 5.06 6.03 -4.94
C HIS A 161 5.60 6.05 -6.37
N LYS A 162 5.38 4.97 -7.11
CA LYS A 162 5.82 4.81 -8.50
C LYS A 162 4.68 5.01 -9.47
N TRP A 163 3.47 4.66 -9.04
CA TRP A 163 2.28 4.80 -9.85
C TRP A 163 1.07 5.16 -8.98
N MET A 164 0.44 6.27 -9.28
CA MET A 164 -0.73 6.73 -8.53
C MET A 164 -2.02 6.34 -9.26
N TYR A 165 -3.05 6.06 -8.49
CA TYR A 165 -4.36 5.64 -8.97
C TYR A 165 -5.44 6.63 -8.54
N ASP A 166 -6.49 6.72 -9.34
CA ASP A 166 -7.80 7.23 -8.95
C ASP A 166 -8.85 6.10 -9.02
N VAL A 167 -10.10 6.42 -8.69
CA VAL A 167 -11.18 5.42 -8.70
C VAL A 167 -11.38 4.81 -10.09
N ASP A 168 -11.27 5.62 -11.14
CA ASP A 168 -11.55 5.20 -12.52
C ASP A 168 -10.46 4.25 -13.03
N SER A 169 -9.20 4.64 -12.92
CA SER A 169 -8.05 3.84 -13.35
C SER A 169 -7.96 2.51 -12.60
N LEU A 170 -8.22 2.51 -11.28
CA LEU A 170 -8.22 1.29 -10.48
C LEU A 170 -9.41 0.38 -10.84
N THR A 171 -10.60 0.94 -11.02
CA THR A 171 -11.79 0.21 -11.47
C THR A 171 -11.55 -0.43 -12.84
N HIS A 172 -10.98 0.34 -13.78
CA HIS A 172 -10.66 -0.15 -15.12
C HIS A 172 -9.65 -1.31 -15.07
N LEU A 173 -8.62 -1.19 -14.23
CA LEU A 173 -7.62 -2.26 -14.04
C LEU A 173 -8.27 -3.56 -13.56
N LEU A 174 -9.16 -3.50 -12.56
CA LEU A 174 -9.85 -4.69 -12.05
C LEU A 174 -10.77 -5.31 -13.11
N LEU A 175 -11.57 -4.50 -13.81
CA LEU A 175 -12.46 -4.97 -14.87
C LEU A 175 -11.69 -5.66 -16.00
N ARG A 176 -10.57 -5.08 -16.45
CA ARG A 176 -9.71 -5.68 -17.48
C ARG A 176 -9.08 -6.99 -17.08
N THR A 177 -8.83 -7.20 -15.77
CA THR A 177 -8.31 -8.47 -15.25
C THR A 177 -9.39 -9.56 -15.22
N GLY A 178 -10.67 -9.20 -15.28
CA GLY A 178 -11.79 -10.14 -15.29
C GLY A 178 -12.66 -10.12 -14.03
N PHE A 179 -12.39 -9.22 -13.09
CA PHE A 179 -13.26 -9.02 -11.93
C PHE A 179 -14.61 -8.47 -12.39
N THR A 180 -15.66 -8.83 -11.66
CA THR A 180 -17.02 -8.32 -11.83
C THR A 180 -17.45 -7.56 -10.59
N GLU A 181 -18.59 -6.87 -10.66
CA GLU A 181 -19.15 -6.09 -9.54
C GLU A 181 -18.13 -5.12 -8.92
N VAL A 182 -17.27 -4.58 -9.78
CA VAL A 182 -16.22 -3.65 -9.37
C VAL A 182 -16.80 -2.30 -8.99
N GLY A 183 -16.36 -1.75 -7.86
CA GLY A 183 -16.80 -0.43 -7.44
C GLY A 183 -16.12 0.08 -6.18
N ARG A 184 -16.21 1.41 -5.99
CA ARG A 184 -15.74 2.09 -4.78
C ARG A 184 -16.53 1.60 -3.56
N ARG A 185 -15.85 1.47 -2.43
CA ARG A 185 -16.41 1.13 -1.12
C ARG A 185 -15.98 2.14 -0.07
N SER A 186 -16.79 2.27 0.96
CA SER A 186 -16.42 3.05 2.14
C SER A 186 -15.59 2.21 3.11
N ASN A 187 -15.00 2.87 4.12
CA ASN A 187 -14.33 2.19 5.21
C ASN A 187 -15.29 1.17 5.88
N ARG A 188 -14.82 -0.05 6.05
CA ARG A 188 -15.55 -1.19 6.61
C ARG A 188 -16.79 -1.63 5.83
N GLU A 189 -17.19 -0.95 4.77
CA GLU A 189 -18.20 -1.42 3.84
C GLU A 189 -17.52 -2.38 2.85
N SER A 190 -17.72 -3.68 3.04
CA SER A 190 -17.03 -4.70 2.28
C SER A 190 -17.88 -5.96 2.15
N ARG A 191 -17.65 -6.70 1.05
CA ARG A 191 -18.13 -8.07 0.87
C ARG A 191 -17.23 -9.09 1.57
N ILE A 192 -16.07 -8.68 2.05
CA ILE A 192 -15.17 -9.53 2.83
C ILE A 192 -15.67 -9.57 4.26
N GLU A 193 -16.06 -10.76 4.71
CA GLU A 193 -16.47 -10.97 6.09
C GLU A 193 -15.30 -10.71 7.04
N GLY A 194 -15.54 -9.96 8.11
CA GLY A 194 -14.52 -9.65 9.11
C GLY A 194 -13.43 -8.67 8.67
N ILE A 195 -13.59 -7.92 7.56
CA ILE A 195 -12.60 -6.96 7.06
C ILE A 195 -12.14 -5.95 8.14
N ALA A 196 -13.02 -5.58 9.06
CA ALA A 196 -12.71 -4.65 10.13
C ALA A 196 -11.57 -5.13 11.06
N SER A 197 -11.25 -6.42 11.03
CA SER A 197 -10.14 -6.98 11.83
C SER A 197 -8.74 -6.70 11.22
N VAL A 198 -8.68 -6.39 9.93
CA VAL A 198 -7.44 -6.13 9.19
C VAL A 198 -7.37 -4.71 8.62
N GLU A 199 -8.51 -4.04 8.46
CA GLU A 199 -8.57 -2.71 7.86
C GLU A 199 -8.30 -1.61 8.90
N ASP A 200 -7.28 -0.81 8.65
CA ASP A 200 -6.97 0.39 9.43
C ASP A 200 -7.72 1.60 8.85
N PRO A 201 -8.68 2.19 9.61
CA PRO A 201 -9.44 3.35 9.16
C PRO A 201 -8.57 4.54 8.73
N SER A 202 -7.38 4.73 9.34
CA SER A 202 -6.48 5.83 9.02
C SER A 202 -5.96 5.78 7.58
N ARG A 203 -6.04 4.62 6.94
CA ARG A 203 -5.63 4.39 5.56
C ARG A 203 -6.66 4.79 4.51
N ILE A 204 -7.90 5.05 4.92
CA ILE A 204 -9.03 5.33 4.03
C ILE A 204 -9.69 6.66 4.36
N LEU A 205 -9.87 6.95 5.67
CA LEU A 205 -10.60 8.13 6.12
C LEU A 205 -9.79 9.42 5.96
N ASN A 206 -10.51 10.55 5.93
CA ASN A 206 -9.93 11.90 5.84
C ASN A 206 -9.04 12.12 4.62
N GLY A 207 -9.43 11.56 3.47
CA GLY A 207 -8.68 11.71 2.23
C GLY A 207 -7.38 10.89 2.16
N ALA A 208 -7.19 9.94 3.08
CA ALA A 208 -6.00 9.10 3.06
C ALA A 208 -5.95 8.13 1.88
N GLY A 209 -7.13 7.70 1.38
CA GLY A 209 -7.17 6.81 0.25
C GLY A 209 -8.55 6.46 -0.25
N ILE A 210 -8.56 5.87 -1.43
CA ILE A 210 -9.73 5.23 -2.02
C ILE A 210 -9.70 3.73 -1.79
N CYS A 211 -10.89 3.14 -1.73
CA CYS A 211 -11.07 1.71 -1.65
C CYS A 211 -11.94 1.23 -2.83
N VAL A 212 -11.45 0.25 -3.56
CA VAL A 212 -12.20 -0.42 -4.64
C VAL A 212 -12.21 -1.92 -4.38
N GLU A 213 -13.39 -2.52 -4.54
CA GLU A 213 -13.57 -3.97 -4.52
C GLU A 213 -13.96 -4.51 -5.88
N GLY A 214 -13.55 -5.74 -6.16
CA GLY A 214 -14.00 -6.54 -7.28
C GLY A 214 -14.20 -8.00 -6.87
N VAL A 215 -15.15 -8.67 -7.48
CA VAL A 215 -15.49 -10.07 -7.22
C VAL A 215 -14.98 -10.93 -8.36
N ARG A 216 -14.30 -12.04 -8.04
CA ARG A 216 -14.00 -13.06 -9.03
C ARG A 216 -15.31 -13.75 -9.46
N PRO A 217 -15.66 -13.75 -10.75
CA PRO A 217 -16.90 -14.40 -11.20
C PRO A 217 -16.88 -15.90 -10.93
N LYS A 218 -18.06 -16.46 -10.67
CA LYS A 218 -18.22 -17.92 -10.61
C LYS A 218 -18.12 -18.50 -12.02
N ARG A 219 -17.37 -19.57 -12.16
CA ARG A 219 -17.40 -20.33 -13.41
C ARG A 219 -18.80 -20.92 -13.63
N LYS A 220 -19.30 -20.80 -14.84
CA LYS A 220 -20.56 -21.41 -15.28
C LYS A 220 -20.38 -22.90 -15.51
#